data_2bc9aa5a233deda6edafb814e97b84af
#
_entry.id   2bc9aa5a233deda6edafb814e97b84af
#
_cell.length_a   1.000
_cell.length_b   1.000
_cell.length_c   1.000
_cell.angle_alpha   90.00
_cell.angle_beta   90.00
_cell.angle_gamma   90.00
#
_symmetry.space_group_name_H-M   'P 1'
#
loop_
_entity.id
_entity.type
_entity.pdbx_description
1 polymer ?
#
loop_
_entity_poly.entity_id
_entity_poly.type
_entity_poly.pdbx_seq_one_letter_code
_entity_poly.pdbx_strand_id
1 'polypeptide(L)'
;MLFRSGGLALASNALTLPFTRLSHAADTPAPASEKVVWSACTVNCGSRCPLRMQVVDGAIKYVETDNTGDDNYDGLHQVRACLRGRSMRRRVYNPDRLKYPMKRVGKRGEGKFEQISWEEALDTIASNMQRLIKEYGNESIYLNYGTGTLGGTLTRSWPPGKTLIARLMNCCGGYLNHYGDYSSAQIAAGLNYTYGGWADGNSPSDIENSKL
;
A
#
# COMPACT_ATOMS: atom_id res chain seq x y z
N MET A 1 13.98 20.39 16.18
CA MET A 1 13.05 21.50 15.92
C MET A 1 13.32 22.09 14.55
N LEU A 2 13.03 21.36 13.44
CA LEU A 2 13.26 21.85 12.06
C LEU A 2 12.68 20.83 11.06
N PHE A 3 11.35 20.64 11.05
CA PHE A 3 10.62 20.00 9.96
C PHE A 3 9.15 20.43 9.94
N ARG A 4 8.91 21.74 9.96
CA ARG A 4 7.54 22.30 9.97
C ARG A 4 7.12 23.06 8.72
N SER A 5 7.92 23.15 7.67
CA SER A 5 7.57 24.12 6.61
C SER A 5 7.65 23.67 5.15
N GLY A 6 8.01 22.44 4.84
CA GLY A 6 8.21 22.07 3.43
C GLY A 6 7.19 21.09 2.81
N GLY A 7 6.51 20.30 3.62
CA GLY A 7 5.67 19.21 3.09
C GLY A 7 4.18 19.55 2.89
N LEU A 8 3.66 20.48 3.65
CA LEU A 8 2.21 20.79 3.61
C LEU A 8 1.81 21.69 2.42
N ALA A 9 2.70 22.53 1.94
CA ALA A 9 2.38 23.47 0.85
C ALA A 9 2.23 22.75 -0.52
N LEU A 10 2.93 21.65 -0.74
CA LEU A 10 2.82 20.88 -1.98
C LEU A 10 1.59 19.96 -2.00
N ALA A 11 1.14 19.50 -0.84
CA ALA A 11 -0.06 18.68 -0.74
C ALA A 11 -1.35 19.50 -0.87
N SER A 12 -1.36 20.74 -0.39
CA SER A 12 -2.55 21.63 -0.47
C SER A 12 -2.83 22.11 -1.90
N ASN A 13 -1.79 22.34 -2.70
CA ASN A 13 -1.97 22.77 -4.08
C ASN A 13 -2.42 21.65 -5.04
N ALA A 14 -2.13 20.39 -4.71
CA ALA A 14 -2.59 19.26 -5.52
C ALA A 14 -4.04 18.85 -5.23
N LEU A 15 -4.56 19.17 -4.04
CA LEU A 15 -5.93 18.83 -3.63
C LEU A 15 -6.98 19.92 -3.94
N THR A 16 -6.56 21.16 -4.15
CA THR A 16 -7.51 22.26 -4.40
C THR A 16 -7.83 22.46 -5.88
N LEU A 17 -7.00 21.96 -6.80
CA LEU A 17 -7.21 22.14 -8.24
C LEU A 17 -8.43 21.44 -8.85
N PRO A 18 -8.89 20.26 -8.38
CA PRO A 18 -10.11 19.67 -8.93
C PRO A 18 -11.42 20.24 -8.37
N PHE A 19 -11.41 20.89 -7.19
CA PHE A 19 -12.63 21.39 -6.57
C PHE A 19 -13.05 22.78 -7.04
N THR A 20 -12.13 23.63 -7.46
CA THR A 20 -12.45 24.97 -7.94
C THR A 20 -13.05 25.02 -9.34
N ARG A 21 -12.99 23.92 -10.09
CA ARG A 21 -13.62 23.82 -11.41
C ARG A 21 -15.07 23.29 -11.40
N LEU A 22 -15.58 22.87 -10.25
CA LEU A 22 -16.94 22.34 -10.11
C LEU A 22 -18.00 23.42 -9.90
N SER A 23 -17.63 24.70 -9.74
CA SER A 23 -18.57 25.78 -9.45
C SER A 23 -18.94 26.69 -10.60
N HIS A 24 -18.51 26.40 -11.83
CA HIS A 24 -19.00 27.13 -13.02
C HIS A 24 -19.72 26.16 -13.96
N ALA A 25 -21.00 25.97 -13.65
CA ALA A 25 -21.93 25.36 -14.58
C ALA A 25 -22.44 26.45 -15.53
N ALA A 26 -22.06 26.37 -16.74
CA ALA A 26 -22.73 26.68 -17.97
C ALA A 26 -21.65 26.98 -19.04
N ASP A 27 -21.36 25.96 -19.82
CA ASP A 27 -21.07 26.11 -21.21
C ASP A 27 -20.52 24.78 -21.73
N THR A 28 -20.90 24.40 -22.88
CA THR A 28 -20.58 23.23 -23.70
C THR A 28 -19.61 22.23 -23.03
N PRO A 29 -19.98 20.97 -22.80
CA PRO A 29 -19.09 20.03 -22.13
C PRO A 29 -17.78 19.96 -22.90
N ALA A 30 -16.69 20.35 -22.24
CA ALA A 30 -15.36 20.16 -22.78
C ALA A 30 -15.22 18.67 -23.17
N PRO A 31 -14.56 18.34 -24.28
CA PRO A 31 -14.39 16.96 -24.70
C PRO A 31 -13.78 16.16 -23.54
N ALA A 32 -14.35 14.99 -23.28
CA ALA A 32 -13.93 14.12 -22.19
C ALA A 32 -12.42 13.90 -22.24
N SER A 33 -11.71 14.25 -21.15
CA SER A 33 -10.26 14.02 -21.07
C SER A 33 -10.00 12.55 -20.81
N GLU A 34 -9.61 11.82 -21.84
CA GLU A 34 -9.22 10.42 -21.73
C GLU A 34 -7.71 10.29 -21.62
N LYS A 35 -7.23 9.54 -20.63
CA LYS A 35 -5.80 9.23 -20.46
C LYS A 35 -5.59 7.85 -19.88
N VAL A 36 -4.47 7.25 -20.23
CA VAL A 36 -3.97 6.03 -19.60
C VAL A 36 -3.03 6.38 -18.47
N VAL A 37 -3.28 5.82 -17.30
CA VAL A 37 -2.42 5.96 -16.12
C VAL A 37 -1.95 4.58 -15.68
N TRP A 38 -0.64 4.44 -15.50
CA TRP A 38 -0.05 3.21 -14.98
C TRP A 38 0.00 3.22 -13.46
N SER A 39 -0.32 2.09 -12.86
CA SER A 39 -0.26 1.85 -11.43
C SER A 39 0.17 0.41 -11.16
N ALA A 40 0.26 0.02 -9.90
CA ALA A 40 0.57 -1.34 -9.50
C ALA A 40 -0.53 -1.91 -8.61
N CYS A 41 -0.75 -3.20 -8.71
CA CYS A 41 -1.66 -3.92 -7.84
C CYS A 41 -1.12 -3.93 -6.40
N THR A 42 -1.96 -3.55 -5.45
CA THR A 42 -1.63 -3.53 -4.02
C THR A 42 -2.29 -4.66 -3.23
N VAL A 43 -2.76 -5.70 -3.93
CA VAL A 43 -3.30 -6.89 -3.28
C VAL A 43 -2.17 -7.69 -2.62
N ASN A 44 -2.50 -8.38 -1.55
CA ASN A 44 -1.60 -9.11 -0.67
C ASN A 44 -0.98 -10.40 -1.26
N CYS A 45 -0.64 -10.43 -2.53
CA CYS A 45 0.06 -11.58 -3.11
C CYS A 45 1.53 -11.30 -3.46
N GLY A 46 1.97 -10.03 -3.32
CA GLY A 46 3.35 -9.64 -3.59
C GLY A 46 3.75 -9.52 -5.05
N SER A 47 2.91 -9.94 -6.00
CA SER A 47 3.26 -9.93 -7.43
C SER A 47 3.37 -8.53 -8.04
N ARG A 48 2.77 -7.52 -7.42
CA ARG A 48 2.87 -6.09 -7.84
C ARG A 48 2.54 -5.88 -9.32
N CYS A 49 1.60 -6.65 -9.84
CA CYS A 49 1.26 -6.62 -11.26
C CYS A 49 1.00 -5.19 -11.74
N PRO A 50 1.56 -4.77 -12.87
CA PRO A 50 1.25 -3.47 -13.45
C PRO A 50 -0.23 -3.44 -13.87
N LEU A 51 -0.85 -2.30 -13.61
CA LEU A 51 -2.25 -2.02 -13.95
C LEU A 51 -2.30 -0.84 -14.89
N ARG A 52 -2.91 -1.03 -16.04
CA ARG A 52 -3.18 0.01 -17.02
C ARG A 52 -4.59 0.55 -16.77
N MET A 53 -4.69 1.78 -16.31
CA MET A 53 -5.96 2.39 -15.91
C MET A 53 -6.41 3.40 -16.96
N GLN A 54 -7.58 3.21 -17.53
CA GLN A 54 -8.23 4.19 -18.36
C GLN A 54 -8.99 5.18 -17.47
N VAL A 55 -8.59 6.43 -17.54
CA VAL A 55 -9.14 7.53 -16.75
C VAL A 55 -9.86 8.49 -17.70
N VAL A 56 -11.14 8.73 -17.42
CA VAL A 56 -11.98 9.66 -18.14
C VAL A 56 -12.53 10.67 -17.16
N ASP A 57 -12.33 11.95 -17.42
CA ASP A 57 -12.78 13.05 -16.56
C ASP A 57 -12.35 12.88 -15.09
N GLY A 58 -11.10 12.44 -14.89
CA GLY A 58 -10.54 12.24 -13.56
C GLY A 58 -10.98 10.97 -12.84
N ALA A 59 -11.85 10.17 -13.43
CA ALA A 59 -12.36 8.93 -12.85
C ALA A 59 -11.84 7.68 -13.59
N ILE A 60 -11.45 6.65 -12.83
CA ILE A 60 -11.07 5.36 -13.41
C ILE A 60 -12.31 4.70 -14.01
N LYS A 61 -12.35 4.53 -15.32
CA LYS A 61 -13.42 3.84 -16.02
C LYS A 61 -13.15 2.34 -16.13
N TYR A 62 -11.90 1.98 -16.44
CA TYR A 62 -11.52 0.60 -16.65
C TYR A 62 -10.11 0.33 -16.13
N VAL A 63 -9.85 -0.91 -15.68
CA VAL A 63 -8.53 -1.38 -15.26
C VAL A 63 -8.16 -2.62 -16.05
N GLU A 64 -7.11 -2.51 -16.80
CA GLU A 64 -6.53 -3.57 -17.62
C GLU A 64 -5.23 -4.08 -16.99
N THR A 65 -4.79 -5.20 -17.49
CA THR A 65 -3.42 -5.68 -17.26
C THR A 65 -2.44 -5.00 -18.21
N ASP A 66 -1.17 -5.25 -18.03
CA ASP A 66 -0.18 -4.89 -19.04
C ASP A 66 -0.39 -5.76 -20.28
N ASN A 67 -0.55 -5.11 -21.43
CA ASN A 67 -0.71 -5.71 -22.73
C ASN A 67 0.18 -5.02 -23.79
N THR A 68 1.22 -4.34 -23.35
CA THR A 68 2.10 -3.53 -24.21
C THR A 68 3.34 -4.27 -24.69
N GLY A 69 3.65 -5.42 -24.11
CA GLY A 69 4.82 -6.20 -24.49
C GLY A 69 4.46 -7.39 -25.37
N ASP A 70 5.50 -8.13 -25.69
CA ASP A 70 5.44 -9.36 -26.47
C ASP A 70 5.41 -10.57 -25.55
N ASP A 71 4.44 -11.47 -25.71
CA ASP A 71 4.34 -12.74 -24.99
C ASP A 71 5.09 -13.89 -25.69
N ASN A 72 5.94 -13.58 -26.67
CA ASN A 72 6.78 -14.60 -27.28
C ASN A 72 7.77 -15.16 -26.25
N TYR A 73 8.12 -16.43 -26.40
CA TYR A 73 8.98 -17.14 -25.46
C TYR A 73 10.33 -16.44 -25.22
N ASP A 74 10.94 -15.92 -26.28
CA ASP A 74 12.21 -15.19 -26.23
C ASP A 74 12.06 -13.71 -25.86
N GLY A 75 10.82 -13.26 -25.64
CA GLY A 75 10.49 -11.86 -25.34
C GLY A 75 10.42 -11.55 -23.85
N LEU A 76 10.09 -10.31 -23.55
CA LEU A 76 9.81 -9.89 -22.18
C LEU A 76 8.45 -10.43 -21.74
N HIS A 77 8.46 -11.40 -20.85
CA HIS A 77 7.24 -11.95 -20.26
C HIS A 77 6.49 -10.89 -19.47
N GLN A 78 5.21 -10.73 -19.78
CA GLN A 78 4.35 -9.80 -19.10
C GLN A 78 3.75 -10.38 -17.83
N VAL A 79 3.84 -9.66 -16.73
CA VAL A 79 3.12 -10.00 -15.49
C VAL A 79 1.67 -9.54 -15.61
N ARG A 80 0.79 -10.44 -16.02
CA ARG A 80 -0.64 -10.13 -16.21
C ARG A 80 -1.39 -10.13 -14.90
N ALA A 81 -2.07 -9.02 -14.63
CA ALA A 81 -2.88 -8.88 -13.44
C ALA A 81 -4.09 -9.83 -13.46
N CYS A 82 -4.26 -10.58 -12.40
CA CYS A 82 -5.43 -11.43 -12.18
C CYS A 82 -6.70 -10.60 -11.93
N LEU A 83 -7.83 -11.28 -11.75
CA LEU A 83 -9.12 -10.63 -11.50
C LEU A 83 -9.11 -9.69 -10.29
N ARG A 84 -8.38 -10.03 -9.22
CA ARG A 84 -8.24 -9.16 -8.03
C ARG A 84 -7.58 -7.83 -8.35
N GLY A 85 -6.49 -7.82 -9.13
CA GLY A 85 -5.86 -6.59 -9.58
C GLY A 85 -6.77 -5.77 -10.48
N ARG A 86 -7.41 -6.42 -11.46
CA ARG A 86 -8.32 -5.75 -12.39
C ARG A 86 -9.59 -5.20 -11.72
N SER A 87 -9.98 -5.73 -10.57
CA SER A 87 -11.12 -5.22 -9.79
C SER A 87 -10.79 -4.02 -8.89
N MET A 88 -9.57 -3.47 -8.93
CA MET A 88 -9.15 -2.36 -8.06
C MET A 88 -10.05 -1.12 -8.17
N ARG A 89 -10.66 -0.88 -9.33
CA ARG A 89 -11.65 0.20 -9.49
C ARG A 89 -12.78 0.10 -8.45
N ARG A 90 -13.31 -1.10 -8.22
CA ARG A 90 -14.38 -1.32 -7.21
C ARG A 90 -13.89 -1.00 -5.79
N ARG A 91 -12.62 -1.31 -5.50
CA ARG A 91 -12.03 -0.99 -4.20
C ARG A 91 -11.82 0.52 -4.02
N VAL A 92 -11.37 1.21 -5.05
CA VAL A 92 -11.15 2.68 -5.00
C VAL A 92 -12.45 3.42 -4.76
N TYR A 93 -13.54 3.01 -5.43
CA TYR A 93 -14.84 3.67 -5.37
C TYR A 93 -15.85 2.95 -4.46
N ASN A 94 -15.39 2.08 -3.57
CA ASN A 94 -16.27 1.45 -2.61
C ASN A 94 -16.88 2.52 -1.68
N PRO A 95 -18.21 2.59 -1.54
CA PRO A 95 -18.87 3.55 -0.64
C PRO A 95 -18.45 3.38 0.82
N ASP A 96 -18.15 2.15 1.24
CA ASP A 96 -17.72 1.84 2.60
C ASP A 96 -16.23 2.08 2.85
N ARG A 97 -15.51 2.63 1.86
CA ARG A 97 -14.10 2.94 2.02
C ARG A 97 -13.90 4.02 3.07
N LEU A 98 -13.03 3.77 4.04
CA LEU A 98 -12.61 4.77 5.02
C LEU A 98 -11.92 5.94 4.29
N LYS A 99 -12.44 7.14 4.49
CA LYS A 99 -11.93 8.39 3.89
C LYS A 99 -11.31 9.32 4.94
N TYR A 100 -11.64 9.12 6.18
CA TYR A 100 -11.24 9.95 7.32
C TYR A 100 -10.81 9.07 8.48
N PRO A 101 -10.05 9.60 9.45
CA PRO A 101 -9.77 8.91 10.69
C PRO A 101 -11.06 8.62 11.45
N MET A 102 -11.11 7.46 12.08
CA MET A 102 -12.27 7.00 12.85
C MET A 102 -11.84 6.64 14.26
N LYS A 103 -12.55 7.15 15.25
CA LYS A 103 -12.34 6.84 16.66
C LYS A 103 -13.43 5.93 17.17
N ARG A 104 -13.07 4.89 17.88
CA ARG A 104 -14.05 4.01 18.50
C ARG A 104 -14.73 4.70 19.68
N VAL A 105 -16.06 4.70 19.68
CA VAL A 105 -16.91 5.33 20.73
C VAL A 105 -17.69 4.31 21.56
N GLY A 106 -17.71 3.04 21.15
CA GLY A 106 -18.34 1.95 21.88
C GLY A 106 -17.34 1.02 22.58
N LYS A 107 -17.88 0.00 23.25
CA LYS A 107 -17.07 -1.09 23.80
C LYS A 107 -16.35 -1.83 22.67
N ARG A 108 -15.22 -2.47 23.00
CA ARG A 108 -14.50 -3.31 22.06
C ARG A 108 -15.41 -4.41 21.53
N GLY A 109 -15.54 -4.54 20.22
CA GLY A 109 -16.40 -5.50 19.54
C GLY A 109 -17.78 -4.96 19.10
N GLU A 110 -18.23 -3.80 19.59
CA GLU A 110 -19.50 -3.20 19.17
C GLU A 110 -19.48 -2.60 17.76
N GLY A 111 -18.30 -2.34 17.19
CA GLY A 111 -18.18 -1.78 15.85
C GLY A 111 -18.65 -0.33 15.71
N LYS A 112 -18.77 0.41 16.82
CA LYS A 112 -19.21 1.81 16.81
C LYS A 112 -18.02 2.75 16.68
N PHE A 113 -18.05 3.60 15.66
CA PHE A 113 -16.99 4.56 15.36
C PHE A 113 -17.59 5.92 14.98
N GLU A 114 -16.88 6.99 15.30
CA GLU A 114 -17.17 8.33 14.84
C GLU A 114 -15.98 8.91 14.05
N GLN A 115 -16.28 9.79 13.13
CA GLN A 115 -15.25 10.48 12.37
C GLN A 115 -14.60 11.56 13.26
N ILE A 116 -13.27 11.61 13.21
CA ILE A 116 -12.48 12.65 13.89
C ILE A 116 -11.57 13.37 12.88
N SER A 117 -10.98 14.49 13.30
CA SER A 117 -9.99 15.19 12.50
C SER A 117 -8.67 14.43 12.46
N TRP A 118 -7.83 14.72 11.44
CA TRP A 118 -6.46 14.20 11.39
C TRP A 118 -5.61 14.72 12.56
N GLU A 119 -5.85 15.95 12.99
CA GLU A 119 -5.15 16.56 14.12
C GLU A 119 -5.45 15.78 15.41
N GLU A 120 -6.72 15.57 15.73
CA GLU A 120 -7.13 14.76 16.89
C GLU A 120 -6.55 13.34 16.83
N ALA A 121 -6.57 12.71 15.66
CA ALA A 121 -6.03 11.37 15.50
C ALA A 121 -4.52 11.31 15.77
N LEU A 122 -3.76 12.23 15.20
CA LEU A 122 -2.31 12.29 15.35
C LEU A 122 -1.90 12.66 16.78
N ASP A 123 -2.56 13.63 17.40
CA ASP A 123 -2.29 14.02 18.79
C ASP A 123 -2.61 12.89 19.78
N THR A 124 -3.72 12.17 19.55
CA THR A 124 -4.08 11.01 20.36
C THR A 124 -3.04 9.89 20.24
N ILE A 125 -2.57 9.60 19.03
CA ILE A 125 -1.54 8.58 18.80
C ILE A 125 -0.22 9.02 19.44
N ALA A 126 0.23 10.23 19.16
CA ALA A 126 1.52 10.74 19.65
C ALA A 126 1.57 10.78 21.19
N SER A 127 0.53 11.29 21.84
CA SER A 127 0.47 11.37 23.30
C SER A 127 0.47 10.00 23.95
N ASN A 128 -0.26 9.02 23.41
CA ASN A 128 -0.25 7.65 23.91
C ASN A 128 1.11 6.96 23.68
N MET A 129 1.74 7.16 22.54
CA MET A 129 3.08 6.61 22.29
C MET A 129 4.12 7.19 23.26
N GLN A 130 4.12 8.51 23.46
CA GLN A 130 5.01 9.16 24.42
C GLN A 130 4.79 8.66 25.84
N ARG A 131 3.53 8.50 26.26
CA ARG A 131 3.20 7.93 27.56
C ARG A 131 3.72 6.51 27.70
N LEU A 132 3.46 5.62 26.74
CA LEU A 132 3.90 4.22 26.79
C LEU A 132 5.42 4.11 26.83
N ILE A 133 6.13 4.87 26.02
CA ILE A 133 7.60 4.88 26.02
C ILE A 133 8.13 5.37 27.36
N LYS A 134 7.53 6.42 27.94
CA LYS A 134 7.96 6.96 29.23
C LYS A 134 7.69 6.01 30.40
N GLU A 135 6.54 5.33 30.41
CA GLU A 135 6.11 4.49 31.53
C GLU A 135 6.68 3.07 31.46
N TYR A 136 6.85 2.51 30.27
CA TYR A 136 7.13 1.09 30.05
C TYR A 136 8.35 0.81 29.14
N GLY A 137 8.97 1.85 28.58
CA GLY A 137 10.07 1.69 27.63
C GLY A 137 9.61 1.32 26.21
N ASN A 138 10.55 1.37 25.28
CA ASN A 138 10.29 1.09 23.86
C ASN A 138 9.95 -0.38 23.58
N GLU A 139 10.42 -1.31 24.38
CA GLU A 139 10.11 -2.73 24.27
C GLU A 139 8.65 -3.08 24.59
N SER A 140 7.89 -2.16 25.15
CA SER A 140 6.43 -2.32 25.31
C SER A 140 5.67 -2.17 23.99
N ILE A 141 6.31 -1.65 22.96
CA ILE A 141 5.72 -1.44 21.64
C ILE A 141 6.20 -2.53 20.68
N TYR A 142 5.33 -3.49 20.43
CA TYR A 142 5.59 -4.57 19.47
C TYR A 142 5.10 -4.19 18.09
N LEU A 143 5.98 -4.26 17.08
CA LEU A 143 5.63 -4.09 15.69
C LEU A 143 5.58 -5.44 14.98
N ASN A 144 4.36 -5.84 14.62
CA ASN A 144 4.16 -6.97 13.75
C ASN A 144 4.25 -6.53 12.28
N TYR A 145 4.74 -7.41 11.41
CA TYR A 145 4.70 -7.12 9.99
C TYR A 145 3.28 -7.33 9.43
N GLY A 146 2.93 -6.56 8.42
CA GLY A 146 1.71 -6.74 7.66
C GLY A 146 2.03 -7.01 6.20
N THR A 147 1.47 -8.07 5.62
CA THR A 147 1.49 -8.27 4.19
C THR A 147 0.40 -7.44 3.52
N GLY A 148 0.45 -7.25 2.21
CA GLY A 148 -0.56 -6.49 1.46
C GLY A 148 -0.20 -5.06 1.11
N THR A 149 0.84 -4.50 1.72
CA THR A 149 1.36 -3.17 1.39
C THR A 149 2.74 -3.24 0.75
N LEU A 150 3.03 -4.34 0.07
CA LEU A 150 4.33 -4.57 -0.57
C LEU A 150 4.60 -3.68 -1.78
N GLY A 151 3.58 -2.99 -2.29
CA GLY A 151 3.63 -2.34 -3.59
C GLY A 151 4.17 -0.92 -3.62
N GLY A 152 4.40 -0.25 -2.50
CA GLY A 152 4.76 1.17 -2.49
C GLY A 152 6.17 1.46 -1.99
N THR A 153 6.78 2.55 -2.46
CA THR A 153 8.03 3.07 -1.92
C THR A 153 7.85 3.62 -0.50
N LEU A 154 6.66 4.13 -0.20
CA LEU A 154 6.32 4.71 1.11
C LEU A 154 5.84 3.68 2.12
N THR A 155 5.22 2.59 1.66
CA THR A 155 4.57 1.60 2.51
C THR A 155 5.20 0.21 2.39
N ARG A 156 6.50 0.15 2.14
CA ARG A 156 7.21 -1.12 2.05
C ARG A 156 7.12 -1.87 3.38
N SER A 157 6.47 -3.01 3.39
CA SER A 157 6.30 -3.84 4.60
C SER A 157 7.33 -4.95 4.75
N TRP A 158 8.12 -5.21 3.73
CA TRP A 158 9.15 -6.23 3.77
C TRP A 158 10.50 -5.71 3.24
N PRO A 159 11.62 -5.99 3.87
CA PRO A 159 11.76 -6.59 5.21
C PRO A 159 11.20 -5.67 6.30
N PRO A 160 10.71 -6.24 7.43
CA PRO A 160 9.95 -5.51 8.46
C PRO A 160 10.60 -4.22 8.95
N GLY A 161 11.89 -4.23 9.21
CA GLY A 161 12.62 -3.06 9.71
C GLY A 161 12.72 -1.87 8.73
N LYS A 162 12.22 -2.01 7.50
CA LYS A 162 12.24 -0.94 6.47
C LYS A 162 10.88 -0.28 6.24
N THR A 163 9.88 -0.59 7.06
CA THR A 163 8.56 0.03 6.99
C THR A 163 8.60 1.47 7.51
N LEU A 164 7.62 2.30 7.10
CA LEU A 164 7.51 3.67 7.61
C LEU A 164 7.34 3.72 9.12
N ILE A 165 6.52 2.81 9.67
CA ILE A 165 6.31 2.75 11.11
C ILE A 165 7.58 2.30 11.85
N ALA A 166 8.32 1.35 11.31
CA ALA A 166 9.60 0.95 11.91
C ALA A 166 10.62 2.09 11.88
N ARG A 167 10.66 2.88 10.79
CA ARG A 167 11.50 4.08 10.71
C ARG A 167 11.13 5.12 11.77
N LEU A 168 9.82 5.38 11.93
CA LEU A 168 9.32 6.28 12.97
C LEU A 168 9.74 5.79 14.35
N MET A 169 9.52 4.51 14.65
CA MET A 169 9.86 3.95 15.96
C MET A 169 11.36 3.95 16.24
N ASN A 170 12.19 3.74 15.23
CA ASN A 170 13.65 3.88 15.37
C ASN A 170 14.06 5.31 15.72
N CYS A 171 13.37 6.31 15.19
CA CYS A 171 13.58 7.71 15.59
C CYS A 171 13.09 7.99 17.03
N CYS A 172 12.19 7.17 17.56
CA CYS A 172 11.66 7.27 18.92
C CYS A 172 12.40 6.38 19.93
N GLY A 173 13.52 5.78 19.57
CA GLY A 173 14.32 4.94 20.47
C GLY A 173 14.20 3.44 20.24
N GLY A 174 13.42 2.99 19.29
CA GLY A 174 13.27 1.57 18.93
C GLY A 174 11.91 0.97 19.26
N TYR A 175 11.83 -0.35 19.16
CA TYR A 175 10.60 -1.12 19.36
C TYR A 175 10.93 -2.62 19.49
N LEU A 176 10.00 -3.41 20.00
CA LEU A 176 10.11 -4.86 20.00
C LEU A 176 9.76 -5.39 18.60
N ASN A 177 10.75 -5.97 17.94
CA ASN A 177 10.62 -6.58 16.62
C ASN A 177 10.26 -8.06 16.72
N HIS A 178 9.90 -8.68 15.60
CA HIS A 178 9.67 -10.13 15.51
C HIS A 178 10.78 -10.80 14.71
N TYR A 179 10.92 -12.10 14.91
CA TYR A 179 11.80 -12.97 14.14
C TYR A 179 10.98 -13.86 13.21
N GLY A 180 11.36 -13.87 11.93
CA GLY A 180 10.61 -14.60 10.92
C GLY A 180 9.25 -13.96 10.61
N ASP A 181 8.40 -14.71 9.95
CA ASP A 181 7.03 -14.33 9.66
C ASP A 181 6.07 -15.51 9.80
N TYR A 182 4.79 -15.23 9.98
CA TYR A 182 3.76 -16.28 10.14
C TYR A 182 3.46 -17.04 8.84
N SER A 183 3.86 -16.51 7.70
CA SER A 183 3.52 -17.03 6.38
C SER A 183 4.60 -17.95 5.82
N SER A 184 5.86 -17.61 6.01
CA SER A 184 6.98 -18.22 5.30
C SER A 184 8.16 -18.63 6.19
N ALA A 185 8.07 -18.43 7.52
CA ALA A 185 9.20 -18.69 8.42
C ALA A 185 9.70 -20.15 8.35
N GLN A 186 8.78 -21.10 8.29
CA GLN A 186 9.15 -22.53 8.17
C GLN A 186 9.81 -22.83 6.83
N ILE A 187 9.26 -22.30 5.75
CA ILE A 187 9.84 -22.47 4.40
C ILE A 187 11.22 -21.83 4.37
N ALA A 188 11.36 -20.61 4.87
CA ALA A 188 12.64 -19.89 4.92
C ALA A 188 13.70 -20.67 5.72
N ALA A 189 13.32 -21.28 6.84
CA ALA A 189 14.23 -22.11 7.60
C ALA A 189 14.58 -23.43 6.86
N GLY A 190 13.58 -24.11 6.30
CA GLY A 190 13.76 -25.42 5.65
C GLY A 190 14.55 -25.33 4.35
N LEU A 191 14.35 -24.31 3.52
CA LEU A 191 15.01 -24.16 2.24
C LEU A 191 16.54 -24.06 2.33
N ASN A 192 17.06 -23.49 3.41
CA ASN A 192 18.50 -23.44 3.66
C ASN A 192 19.12 -24.84 3.76
N TYR A 193 18.39 -25.83 4.25
CA TYR A 193 18.86 -27.21 4.40
C TYR A 193 18.59 -28.08 3.16
N THR A 194 17.62 -27.72 2.34
CA THR A 194 17.21 -28.52 1.17
C THR A 194 17.76 -27.98 -0.15
N TYR A 195 17.83 -26.68 -0.30
CA TYR A 195 18.25 -26.00 -1.53
C TYR A 195 19.45 -25.08 -1.34
N GLY A 196 19.93 -24.88 -0.13
CA GLY A 196 21.07 -24.01 0.17
C GLY A 196 20.72 -22.54 0.35
N GLY A 197 19.51 -22.11 0.01
CA GLY A 197 19.10 -20.73 0.14
C GLY A 197 17.58 -20.51 0.07
N TRP A 198 17.15 -19.36 0.53
CA TRP A 198 15.75 -18.98 0.61
C TRP A 198 15.07 -18.78 -0.76
N ALA A 199 15.81 -18.33 -1.77
CA ALA A 199 15.26 -17.94 -3.07
C ALA A 199 15.88 -18.72 -4.24
N ASP A 200 16.51 -19.84 -3.93
CA ASP A 200 17.16 -20.66 -4.94
C ASP A 200 16.13 -21.56 -5.62
N GLY A 201 15.92 -21.34 -6.88
CA GLY A 201 14.96 -22.06 -7.70
C GLY A 201 14.98 -21.56 -9.14
N ASN A 202 14.38 -22.34 -10.03
CA ASN A 202 14.32 -21.98 -11.43
C ASN A 202 13.28 -20.89 -11.70
N SER A 203 13.50 -20.13 -12.74
CA SER A 203 12.51 -19.20 -13.27
C SER A 203 11.29 -19.96 -13.79
N PRO A 204 10.06 -19.42 -13.70
CA PRO A 204 8.91 -19.98 -14.42
C PRO A 204 9.14 -20.15 -15.92
N SER A 205 10.02 -19.35 -16.52
CA SER A 205 10.41 -19.48 -17.93
C SER A 205 11.18 -20.76 -18.23
N ASP A 206 11.72 -21.42 -17.21
CA ASP A 206 12.48 -22.66 -17.36
C ASP A 206 11.61 -23.93 -17.43
N ILE A 207 10.29 -23.77 -17.29
CA ILE A 207 9.33 -24.90 -17.40
C ILE A 207 9.44 -25.60 -18.74
N GLU A 208 9.73 -24.87 -19.83
CA GLU A 208 9.86 -25.45 -21.16
C GLU A 208 11.08 -26.38 -21.30
N ASN A 209 12.10 -26.20 -20.48
CA ASN A 209 13.28 -27.08 -20.45
C ASN A 209 13.03 -28.31 -19.61
N SER A 210 11.90 -28.42 -18.93
CA SER A 210 11.57 -29.58 -18.10
C SER A 210 11.14 -30.76 -18.99
N LYS A 211 11.69 -31.91 -18.72
CA LYS A 211 11.29 -33.19 -19.34
C LYS A 211 10.45 -33.96 -18.34
N LEU A 212 9.27 -34.37 -18.72
CA LEU A 212 8.42 -35.29 -17.98
C LEU A 212 8.86 -36.74 -18.26
#